data_473f36a3575f73270e19b2958d48aa1a
#
_entry.id   473f36a3575f73270e19b2958d48aa1a
#
_cell.length_a   1.000
_cell.length_b   1.000
_cell.length_c   1.000
_cell.angle_alpha   90.00
_cell.angle_beta   90.00
_cell.angle_gamma   90.00
#
_symmetry.space_group_name_H-M   'P 1'
#
loop_
_entity.id
_entity.type
_entity.pdbx_description
1 polymer ?
#
loop_
_entity_poly.entity_id
_entity_poly.type
_entity_poly.pdbx_seq_one_letter_code
_entity_poly.pdbx_strand_id
1 'polypeptide(L)'
;MISLKIPKQNASDDEVIISDILFKSGEYVDEDTIIFEYETSKANFEFETVNSGFLYYNFSIGDSVQVQTDVAYLSEIELNSDEIKKLFPVSEETNFSEKNITKKAVKLINEHSIDIKEFKEDLITEKVVKEFLNNSRDYNKIKFSLPLYKERKEVK
;
A
#
# COMPACT_ATOMS: atom_id res chain seq x y z
N MET A 1 -5.83 24.80 -1.94
CA MET A 1 -5.24 23.50 -1.66
C MET A 1 -3.75 23.67 -1.41
N ILE A 2 -3.22 23.09 -0.36
CA ILE A 2 -1.84 23.23 0.10
C ILE A 2 -1.20 21.85 0.07
N SER A 3 -0.02 21.70 -0.55
CA SER A 3 0.73 20.45 -0.50
C SER A 3 1.63 20.42 0.73
N LEU A 4 1.70 19.26 1.38
CA LEU A 4 2.53 19.01 2.55
C LEU A 4 3.74 18.15 2.14
N LYS A 5 4.93 18.60 2.55
CA LYS A 5 6.20 17.93 2.23
C LYS A 5 6.95 17.64 3.50
N ILE A 6 7.43 16.42 3.67
CA ILE A 6 8.32 16.07 4.77
C ILE A 6 9.67 16.74 4.52
N PRO A 7 10.17 17.58 5.45
CA PRO A 7 11.46 18.22 5.28
C PRO A 7 12.58 17.20 5.39
N LYS A 8 13.67 17.41 4.66
CA LYS A 8 14.87 16.60 4.78
C LYS A 8 15.60 16.94 6.09
N GLN A 9 15.68 15.97 7.00
CA GLN A 9 16.30 16.18 8.32
C GLN A 9 17.82 16.04 8.27
N ASN A 10 18.33 15.13 7.43
CA ASN A 10 19.77 14.93 7.25
C ASN A 10 20.10 14.80 5.76
N ALA A 11 21.34 15.09 5.39
CA ALA A 11 21.79 15.02 4.00
C ALA A 11 21.66 13.61 3.35
N SER A 12 21.66 12.57 4.18
CA SER A 12 21.59 11.16 3.75
C SER A 12 20.18 10.57 3.73
N ASP A 13 19.18 11.27 4.29
CA ASP A 13 17.82 10.72 4.41
C ASP A 13 17.00 11.18 3.19
N ASP A 14 16.93 10.36 2.17
CA ASP A 14 16.09 10.60 0.98
C ASP A 14 14.68 10.03 1.12
N GLU A 15 14.50 9.07 2.04
CA GLU A 15 13.23 8.42 2.37
C GLU A 15 13.05 8.35 3.89
N VAL A 16 11.81 8.36 4.32
CA VAL A 16 11.38 8.15 5.71
C VAL A 16 10.28 7.10 5.77
N ILE A 17 10.11 6.46 6.92
CA ILE A 17 9.05 5.47 7.13
C ILE A 17 7.94 6.12 7.96
N ILE A 18 6.70 6.01 7.55
CA ILE A 18 5.56 6.46 8.34
C ILE A 18 5.39 5.52 9.53
N SER A 19 5.55 6.04 10.74
CA SER A 19 5.50 5.24 11.97
C SER A 19 4.13 5.24 12.62
N ASP A 20 3.39 6.36 12.54
CA ASP A 20 2.00 6.44 13.03
C ASP A 20 1.19 7.47 12.23
N ILE A 21 -0.15 7.32 12.27
CA ILE A 21 -1.10 8.22 11.60
C ILE A 21 -2.21 8.57 12.59
N LEU A 22 -2.30 9.84 12.97
CA LEU A 22 -3.24 10.33 13.98
C LEU A 22 -4.60 10.75 13.40
N PHE A 23 -4.65 11.15 12.12
CA PHE A 23 -5.87 11.57 11.43
C PHE A 23 -6.07 10.79 10.15
N LYS A 24 -7.31 10.42 9.84
CA LYS A 24 -7.65 9.72 8.60
C LYS A 24 -7.73 10.68 7.42
N SER A 25 -7.47 10.15 6.23
CA SER A 25 -7.69 10.90 4.99
C SER A 25 -9.18 11.29 4.86
N GLY A 26 -9.44 12.58 4.62
CA GLY A 26 -10.78 13.18 4.62
C GLY A 26 -11.20 13.83 5.94
N GLU A 27 -10.44 13.70 7.02
CA GLU A 27 -10.73 14.38 8.28
C GLU A 27 -10.23 15.83 8.25
N TYR A 28 -10.97 16.71 8.96
CA TYR A 28 -10.57 18.09 9.14
C TYR A 28 -9.54 18.19 10.29
N VAL A 29 -8.47 18.93 10.04
CA VAL A 29 -7.40 19.20 11.01
C VAL A 29 -7.25 20.70 11.21
N ASP A 30 -6.95 21.11 12.44
CA ASP A 30 -6.64 22.49 12.78
C ASP A 30 -5.15 22.78 12.50
N GLU A 31 -4.81 24.07 12.42
CA GLU A 31 -3.40 24.49 12.37
C GLU A 31 -2.65 24.04 13.62
N ASP A 32 -1.33 23.88 13.51
CA ASP A 32 -0.44 23.43 14.58
C ASP A 32 -0.84 22.06 15.20
N THR A 33 -1.40 21.17 14.36
CA THR A 33 -1.81 19.81 14.76
C THR A 33 -0.83 18.79 14.20
N ILE A 34 -0.40 17.84 15.05
CA ILE A 34 0.40 16.69 14.62
C ILE A 34 -0.51 15.72 13.87
N ILE A 35 -0.24 15.48 12.59
CA ILE A 35 -1.09 14.66 11.72
C ILE A 35 -0.58 13.24 11.51
N PHE A 36 0.71 13.05 11.51
CA PHE A 36 1.35 11.73 11.47
C PHE A 36 2.78 11.80 12.03
N GLU A 37 3.33 10.64 12.35
CA GLU A 37 4.71 10.48 12.78
C GLU A 37 5.52 9.73 11.72
N TYR A 38 6.80 10.03 11.62
CA TYR A 38 7.70 9.34 10.70
C TYR A 38 9.07 9.12 11.35
N GLU A 39 9.74 8.08 10.91
CA GLU A 39 11.07 7.74 11.38
C GLU A 39 12.11 7.83 10.25
N THR A 40 13.28 8.28 10.63
CA THR A 40 14.50 8.23 9.83
C THR A 40 15.42 7.12 10.37
N SER A 41 16.57 6.91 9.75
CA SER A 41 17.59 5.99 10.26
C SER A 41 18.11 6.33 11.67
N LYS A 42 17.83 7.53 12.20
CA LYS A 42 18.42 8.06 13.44
C LYS A 42 17.41 8.46 14.50
N ALA A 43 16.21 8.87 14.12
CA ALA A 43 15.23 9.43 15.07
C ALA A 43 13.80 9.38 14.51
N ASN A 44 12.82 9.49 15.41
CA ASN A 44 11.41 9.68 15.11
C ASN A 44 11.08 11.16 15.15
N PHE A 45 10.20 11.58 14.28
CA PHE A 45 9.73 12.95 14.13
C PHE A 45 8.21 12.99 14.02
N GLU A 46 7.64 14.05 14.55
CA GLU A 46 6.23 14.40 14.40
C GLU A 46 6.08 15.36 13.21
N PHE A 47 5.05 15.15 12.39
CA PHE A 47 4.72 16.06 11.31
C PHE A 47 3.51 16.89 11.72
N GLU A 48 3.76 18.17 11.91
CA GLU A 48 2.77 19.18 12.32
C GLU A 48 2.35 20.00 11.10
N THR A 49 1.03 20.21 10.94
CA THR A 49 0.53 21.09 9.90
C THR A 49 0.49 22.54 10.38
N VAL A 50 0.91 23.45 9.52
CA VAL A 50 0.86 24.92 9.80
C VAL A 50 -0.43 25.57 9.30
N ASN A 51 -1.36 24.79 8.73
CA ASN A 51 -2.62 25.28 8.21
C ASN A 51 -3.75 24.32 8.59
N SER A 52 -4.96 24.85 8.72
CA SER A 52 -6.17 24.05 8.90
C SER A 52 -6.76 23.61 7.55
N GLY A 53 -7.50 22.51 7.55
CA GLY A 53 -8.20 22.02 6.36
C GLY A 53 -8.50 20.53 6.40
N PHE A 54 -9.14 20.02 5.36
CA PHE A 54 -9.38 18.60 5.17
C PHE A 54 -8.09 17.93 4.67
N LEU A 55 -7.60 16.95 5.41
CA LEU A 55 -6.36 16.23 5.16
C LEU A 55 -6.57 15.10 4.15
N TYR A 56 -5.73 15.01 3.12
CA TYR A 56 -5.72 13.92 2.14
C TYR A 56 -4.31 13.37 1.95
N TYR A 57 -4.17 12.04 2.02
CA TYR A 57 -2.93 11.31 1.79
C TYR A 57 -3.22 9.90 1.24
N ASN A 58 -2.20 9.20 0.73
CA ASN A 58 -2.33 7.86 0.15
C ASN A 58 -1.26 6.87 0.64
N PHE A 59 -0.70 7.11 1.80
CA PHE A 59 0.26 6.22 2.45
C PHE A 59 -0.38 5.51 3.66
N SER A 60 0.29 4.48 4.15
CA SER A 60 -0.09 3.70 5.33
C SER A 60 1.08 3.62 6.31
N ILE A 61 0.80 3.22 7.56
CA ILE A 61 1.83 2.95 8.55
C ILE A 61 2.78 1.87 8.02
N GLY A 62 4.09 2.14 8.09
CA GLY A 62 5.14 1.29 7.56
C GLY A 62 5.53 1.56 6.10
N ASP A 63 4.84 2.47 5.41
CA ASP A 63 5.23 2.88 4.07
C ASP A 63 6.47 3.78 4.09
N SER A 64 7.35 3.59 3.10
CA SER A 64 8.44 4.50 2.81
C SER A 64 7.96 5.61 1.89
N VAL A 65 8.18 6.85 2.27
CA VAL A 65 7.86 8.04 1.47
C VAL A 65 9.10 8.88 1.24
N GLN A 66 9.21 9.48 0.07
CA GLN A 66 10.34 10.34 -0.26
C GLN A 66 10.19 11.71 0.39
N VAL A 67 11.26 12.21 0.99
CA VAL A 67 11.30 13.58 1.52
C VAL A 67 11.29 14.60 0.39
N GLN A 68 10.84 15.83 0.70
CA GLN A 68 10.73 16.96 -0.24
C GLN A 68 9.78 16.74 -1.42
N THR A 69 9.00 15.65 -1.41
CA THR A 69 7.89 15.41 -2.34
C THR A 69 6.54 15.74 -1.70
N ASP A 70 5.50 15.88 -2.51
CA ASP A 70 4.15 16.09 -2.01
C ASP A 70 3.61 14.78 -1.45
N VAL A 71 3.57 14.66 -0.11
CA VAL A 71 3.15 13.43 0.59
C VAL A 71 1.69 13.48 1.03
N ALA A 72 1.17 14.68 1.28
CA ALA A 72 -0.22 14.91 1.68
C ALA A 72 -0.71 16.27 1.18
N TYR A 73 -2.00 16.50 1.25
CA TYR A 73 -2.65 17.75 0.84
C TYR A 73 -3.66 18.20 1.87
N LEU A 74 -3.76 19.51 2.07
CA LEU A 74 -4.85 20.15 2.79
C LEU A 74 -5.76 20.92 1.84
N SER A 75 -7.07 20.76 1.98
CA SER A 75 -8.08 21.47 1.22
C SER A 75 -8.99 22.25 2.16
N GLU A 76 -9.39 23.47 1.78
CA GLU A 76 -10.37 24.26 2.53
C GLU A 76 -11.79 23.68 2.44
N ILE A 77 -12.04 22.85 1.42
CA ILE A 77 -13.31 22.18 1.18
C ILE A 77 -13.13 20.68 1.19
N GLU A 78 -14.15 19.93 1.55
CA GLU A 78 -14.17 18.49 1.43
C GLU A 78 -14.19 18.10 -0.05
N LEU A 79 -13.22 17.23 -0.45
CA LEU A 79 -13.06 16.78 -1.82
C LEU A 79 -13.89 15.52 -2.06
N ASN A 80 -14.44 15.42 -3.27
CA ASN A 80 -15.11 14.21 -3.70
C ASN A 80 -14.09 13.13 -4.17
N SER A 81 -14.56 11.90 -4.33
CA SER A 81 -13.72 10.74 -4.69
C SER A 81 -12.93 10.93 -5.99
N ASP A 82 -13.46 11.66 -6.97
CA ASP A 82 -12.80 11.89 -8.25
C ASP A 82 -11.69 12.95 -8.15
N GLU A 83 -11.87 13.93 -7.29
CA GLU A 83 -10.86 14.94 -6.97
C GLU A 83 -9.70 14.32 -6.19
N ILE A 84 -9.99 13.47 -5.20
CA ILE A 84 -8.97 12.73 -4.44
C ILE A 84 -8.12 11.84 -5.36
N LYS A 85 -8.74 11.13 -6.30
CA LYS A 85 -8.02 10.31 -7.30
C LYS A 85 -7.08 11.12 -8.19
N LYS A 86 -7.40 12.39 -8.47
CA LYS A 86 -6.53 13.29 -9.24
C LYS A 86 -5.31 13.74 -8.45
N LEU A 87 -5.43 13.90 -7.12
CA LEU A 87 -4.30 14.24 -6.25
C LEU A 87 -3.26 13.14 -6.18
N PHE A 88 -3.74 11.90 -6.18
CA PHE A 88 -2.91 10.71 -6.12
C PHE A 88 -3.16 9.87 -7.37
N PRO A 89 -2.60 10.28 -8.53
CA PRO A 89 -2.71 9.48 -9.74
C PRO A 89 -2.08 8.11 -9.44
N VAL A 90 -2.93 7.11 -9.32
CA VAL A 90 -2.49 5.73 -9.29
C VAL A 90 -1.83 5.49 -10.63
N SER A 91 -0.51 5.32 -10.67
CA SER A 91 0.14 4.73 -11.84
C SER A 91 -0.65 3.47 -12.17
N GLU A 92 -1.09 3.32 -13.42
CA GLU A 92 -2.02 2.29 -13.90
C GLU A 92 -1.48 0.85 -13.75
N GLU A 93 -1.06 0.48 -12.55
CA GLU A 93 -0.73 -0.89 -12.20
C GLU A 93 -1.22 -1.16 -10.79
N THR A 94 -2.44 -1.59 -10.71
CA THR A 94 -3.09 -2.40 -9.67
C THR A 94 -4.46 -1.87 -9.26
N ASN A 95 -5.50 -2.38 -9.91
CA ASN A 95 -6.85 -2.46 -9.36
C ASN A 95 -6.85 -3.44 -8.16
N PHE A 96 -6.46 -2.96 -6.97
CA PHE A 96 -6.49 -3.74 -5.74
C PHE A 96 -7.49 -3.14 -4.75
N SER A 97 -8.75 -3.13 -5.11
CA SER A 97 -9.77 -2.42 -4.35
C SER A 97 -10.48 -3.27 -3.28
N GLU A 98 -9.85 -4.23 -2.61
CA GLU A 98 -10.48 -4.85 -1.43
C GLU A 98 -9.52 -5.55 -0.43
N LYS A 99 -8.22 -5.61 -0.70
CA LYS A 99 -7.28 -6.26 0.23
C LYS A 99 -6.08 -5.37 0.54
N ASN A 100 -5.68 -5.35 1.79
CA ASN A 100 -4.45 -4.66 2.20
C ASN A 100 -3.23 -5.44 1.70
N ILE A 101 -2.50 -4.90 0.72
CA ILE A 101 -1.36 -5.57 0.10
C ILE A 101 -0.12 -4.70 0.26
N THR A 102 0.94 -5.26 0.82
CA THR A 102 2.21 -4.52 0.95
C THR A 102 2.90 -4.35 -0.40
N LYS A 103 3.63 -3.25 -0.60
CA LYS A 103 4.38 -2.96 -1.85
C LYS A 103 5.31 -4.11 -2.25
N LYS A 104 5.95 -4.78 -1.28
CA LYS A 104 6.82 -5.94 -1.53
C LYS A 104 6.03 -7.15 -2.02
N ALA A 105 4.82 -7.36 -1.49
CA ALA A 105 3.94 -8.42 -1.95
C ALA A 105 3.42 -8.15 -3.37
N VAL A 106 3.05 -6.91 -3.70
CA VAL A 106 2.64 -6.49 -5.05
C VAL A 106 3.74 -6.83 -6.08
N LYS A 107 4.99 -6.52 -5.78
CA LYS A 107 6.12 -6.82 -6.67
C LYS A 107 6.21 -8.33 -6.97
N LEU A 108 6.12 -9.17 -5.94
CA LEU A 108 6.17 -10.63 -6.09
C LEU A 108 4.94 -11.19 -6.84
N ILE A 109 3.76 -10.66 -6.58
CA ILE A 109 2.51 -11.05 -7.26
C ILE A 109 2.62 -10.76 -8.76
N ASN A 110 3.09 -9.58 -9.14
CA ASN A 110 3.29 -9.20 -10.54
C ASN A 110 4.40 -10.04 -11.20
N GLU A 111 5.53 -10.26 -10.52
CA GLU A 111 6.66 -11.04 -11.02
C GLU A 111 6.27 -12.51 -11.32
N HIS A 112 5.36 -13.08 -10.53
CA HIS A 112 4.90 -14.47 -10.68
C HIS A 112 3.52 -14.59 -11.33
N SER A 113 2.90 -13.48 -11.76
CA SER A 113 1.57 -13.43 -12.40
C SER A 113 0.48 -14.17 -11.58
N ILE A 114 0.46 -13.94 -10.27
CA ILE A 114 -0.48 -14.60 -9.35
C ILE A 114 -1.78 -13.78 -9.30
N ASP A 115 -2.94 -14.44 -9.35
CA ASP A 115 -4.23 -13.76 -9.12
C ASP A 115 -4.45 -13.52 -7.62
N ILE A 116 -4.73 -12.27 -7.24
CA ILE A 116 -4.97 -11.86 -5.85
C ILE A 116 -6.19 -12.56 -5.25
N LYS A 117 -7.13 -12.96 -6.07
CA LYS A 117 -8.32 -13.70 -5.64
C LYS A 117 -7.99 -15.06 -5.00
N GLU A 118 -6.80 -15.59 -5.27
CA GLU A 118 -6.35 -16.85 -4.70
C GLU A 118 -5.92 -16.74 -3.23
N PHE A 119 -5.66 -15.52 -2.75
CA PHE A 119 -5.35 -15.30 -1.34
C PHE A 119 -6.61 -15.15 -0.52
N LYS A 120 -6.70 -15.89 0.59
CA LYS A 120 -7.83 -15.85 1.54
C LYS A 120 -7.64 -14.79 2.62
N GLU A 121 -6.43 -14.32 2.81
CA GLU A 121 -6.04 -13.36 3.83
C GLU A 121 -6.46 -11.93 3.43
N ASP A 122 -6.93 -11.16 4.42
CA ASP A 122 -7.27 -9.73 4.23
C ASP A 122 -6.01 -8.85 4.13
N LEU A 123 -4.89 -9.32 4.68
CA LEU A 123 -3.58 -8.67 4.62
C LEU A 123 -2.58 -9.55 3.86
N ILE A 124 -2.20 -9.14 2.66
CA ILE A 124 -1.23 -9.87 1.83
C ILE A 124 0.16 -9.24 1.99
N THR A 125 1.04 -9.93 2.69
CA THR A 125 2.43 -9.55 2.89
C THR A 125 3.36 -10.35 1.98
N GLU A 126 4.63 -9.92 1.86
CA GLU A 126 5.68 -10.69 1.17
C GLU A 126 5.76 -12.14 1.67
N LYS A 127 5.59 -12.36 2.98
CA LYS A 127 5.62 -13.68 3.61
C LYS A 127 4.48 -14.56 3.10
N VAL A 128 3.26 -14.03 3.06
CA VAL A 128 2.06 -14.74 2.56
C VAL A 128 2.24 -15.14 1.10
N VAL A 129 2.77 -14.25 0.26
CA VAL A 129 3.04 -14.57 -1.16
C VAL A 129 4.10 -15.65 -1.31
N LYS A 130 5.18 -15.61 -0.52
CA LYS A 130 6.22 -16.66 -0.53
C LYS A 130 5.71 -18.01 -0.06
N GLU A 131 4.88 -18.05 0.97
CA GLU A 131 4.23 -19.29 1.44
C GLU A 131 3.29 -19.86 0.37
N PHE A 132 2.50 -19.02 -0.28
CA PHE A 132 1.64 -19.42 -1.40
C PHE A 132 2.45 -20.03 -2.56
N LEU A 133 3.54 -19.42 -2.97
CA LEU A 133 4.44 -19.94 -4.01
C LEU A 133 5.05 -21.28 -3.65
N ASN A 134 5.45 -21.48 -2.40
CA ASN A 134 6.00 -22.75 -1.93
C ASN A 134 4.93 -23.85 -1.96
N ASN A 135 3.73 -23.57 -1.45
CA ASN A 135 2.61 -24.52 -1.48
C ASN A 135 2.16 -24.85 -2.91
N SER A 136 2.17 -23.86 -3.81
CA SER A 136 1.82 -24.06 -5.23
C SER A 136 2.85 -24.90 -5.99
N ARG A 137 4.13 -24.84 -5.63
CA ARG A 137 5.17 -25.71 -6.20
C ARG A 137 4.94 -27.17 -5.82
N ASP A 138 4.54 -27.43 -4.58
CA ASP A 138 4.22 -28.78 -4.12
C ASP A 138 2.92 -29.29 -4.76
N TYR A 139 1.93 -28.44 -4.93
CA TYR A 139 0.65 -28.77 -5.59
C TYR A 139 0.83 -29.13 -7.07
N ASN A 140 1.65 -28.39 -7.80
CA ASN A 140 1.98 -28.71 -9.20
C ASN A 140 2.77 -30.01 -9.32
N LYS A 141 3.65 -30.30 -8.38
CA LYS A 141 4.40 -31.57 -8.32
C LYS A 141 3.48 -32.77 -8.10
N ILE A 142 2.45 -32.62 -7.27
CA ILE A 142 1.43 -33.65 -7.03
C ILE A 142 0.51 -33.81 -8.24
N LYS A 143 0.12 -32.70 -8.92
CA LYS A 143 -0.77 -32.75 -10.09
C LYS A 143 -0.15 -33.47 -11.29
N PHE A 144 1.18 -33.39 -11.46
CA PHE A 144 1.91 -34.13 -12.49
C PHE A 144 2.21 -35.59 -12.12
N SER A 145 2.06 -35.99 -10.85
CA SER A 145 2.31 -37.37 -10.40
C SER A 145 1.03 -38.21 -10.30
N LEU A 146 -0.15 -37.65 -10.53
CA LEU A 146 -1.38 -38.42 -10.61
C LEU A 146 -1.56 -39.01 -12.00
N PRO A 147 -1.80 -40.32 -12.13
CA PRO A 147 -2.08 -40.91 -13.43
C PRO A 147 -3.34 -40.31 -14.02
N LEU A 148 -3.27 -39.93 -15.30
CA LEU A 148 -4.42 -39.45 -16.06
C LEU A 148 -5.60 -40.40 -15.88
N TYR A 149 -6.66 -39.96 -15.22
CA TYR A 149 -7.93 -40.67 -15.16
C TYR A 149 -8.47 -40.76 -16.58
N LYS A 150 -8.41 -41.99 -17.18
CA LYS A 150 -9.07 -42.25 -18.41
C LYS A 150 -10.56 -42.23 -18.18
N GLU A 151 -11.24 -41.27 -18.76
CA GLU A 151 -12.71 -41.29 -18.84
C GLU A 151 -13.15 -42.63 -19.42
N ARG A 152 -13.92 -43.38 -18.64
CA ARG A 152 -14.66 -44.53 -19.17
C ARG A 152 -15.66 -43.99 -20.18
N LYS A 153 -15.44 -44.25 -21.46
CA LYS A 153 -16.51 -44.15 -22.46
C LYS A 153 -17.61 -45.08 -22.03
N GLU A 154 -18.75 -44.55 -21.69
CA GLU A 154 -19.98 -45.36 -21.59
C GLU A 154 -20.27 -45.91 -22.95
N VAL A 155 -20.12 -47.21 -23.07
CA VAL A 155 -20.59 -47.96 -24.22
C VAL A 155 -22.09 -48.24 -23.99
N LYS A 156 -22.94 -47.68 -24.83
CA LYS A 156 -24.32 -48.10 -24.95
C LYS A 156 -24.44 -49.44 -25.59
#